data_7eec790e9eccea5cf21d22a6829ab935
#
_entry.id   7eec790e9eccea5cf21d22a6829ab935
#
_cell.length_a   1.000
_cell.length_b   1.000
_cell.length_c   1.000
_cell.angle_alpha   90.00
_cell.angle_beta   90.00
_cell.angle_gamma   90.00
#
_symmetry.space_group_name_H-M   'P 1'
#
loop_
_entity.id
_entity.type
_entity.pdbx_description
1 polymer ?
#
loop_
_entity_poly.entity_id
_entity_poly.type
_entity_poly.pdbx_seq_one_letter_code
_entity_poly.pdbx_strand_id
1 'polypeptide(L)'
;SSSSRGLGDVYKRQGCLRKMHTELAETVRYTVFPDKGGLCLNDHVGQSLHLEFTGRIECVACDRLTKKSFNQGYCFPCFRKLAACDSCIVSPEKCHLAEGTCREPDWAESHCQVPHIVYLANTSSVKVGITRETQLPTRWIDQGATQAKPIARVQTRYFSGLLEVLLAKEVGDRTAWQTMLKGNGADQDLEYIRQQLMSSCAQGIAGLR
;
A
#
# COMPACT_ATOMS: atom_id res chain seq x y z
N SER A 1 -52.59 8.75 17.97
CA SER A 1 -51.16 8.94 18.30
C SER A 1 -50.29 8.39 17.18
N SER A 2 -49.82 9.27 16.32
CA SER A 2 -48.88 8.93 15.24
C SER A 2 -47.48 8.82 15.82
N SER A 3 -46.98 7.58 15.97
CA SER A 3 -45.61 7.31 16.36
C SER A 3 -44.70 7.66 15.19
N SER A 4 -44.02 8.78 15.23
CA SER A 4 -42.91 9.09 14.36
C SER A 4 -41.76 8.15 14.65
N ARG A 5 -41.49 7.18 13.75
CA ARG A 5 -40.26 6.41 13.76
C ARG A 5 -39.10 7.39 13.54
N GLY A 6 -38.26 7.55 14.57
CA GLY A 6 -37.11 8.41 14.51
C GLY A 6 -36.22 7.98 13.33
N LEU A 7 -35.96 8.93 12.45
CA LEU A 7 -34.85 8.86 11.51
C LEU A 7 -33.58 8.70 12.37
N GLY A 8 -32.92 7.57 12.25
CA GLY A 8 -31.64 7.32 12.92
C GLY A 8 -30.69 8.49 12.68
N ASP A 9 -29.94 8.87 13.70
CA ASP A 9 -29.01 9.99 13.65
C ASP A 9 -28.08 9.86 12.44
N VAL A 10 -28.26 10.75 11.46
CA VAL A 10 -27.40 10.83 10.28
C VAL A 10 -26.07 11.45 10.73
N TYR A 11 -25.09 10.61 10.92
CA TYR A 11 -23.77 11.04 11.33
C TYR A 11 -23.04 11.72 10.16
N LYS A 12 -22.92 13.05 10.18
CA LYS A 12 -22.18 13.81 9.15
C LYS A 12 -20.77 14.11 9.63
N ARG A 13 -19.78 13.74 8.82
CA ARG A 13 -18.38 14.15 9.01
C ARG A 13 -17.86 14.86 7.77
N GLN A 14 -16.99 15.86 7.97
CA GLN A 14 -16.31 16.57 6.89
C GLN A 14 -14.81 16.53 7.14
N GLY A 15 -14.03 16.36 6.08
CA GLY A 15 -12.59 16.36 6.14
C GLY A 15 -11.95 15.99 4.81
N CYS A 16 -10.64 16.21 4.70
CA CYS A 16 -9.88 15.68 3.58
C CYS A 16 -9.70 14.18 3.75
N LEU A 17 -10.09 13.41 2.75
CA LEU A 17 -9.85 11.98 2.74
C LEU A 17 -8.33 11.75 2.62
N ARG A 18 -7.76 11.10 3.61
CA ARG A 18 -6.35 10.68 3.65
C ARG A 18 -6.28 9.15 3.58
N LYS A 19 -5.07 8.61 3.60
CA LYS A 19 -4.89 7.16 3.72
C LYS A 19 -5.65 6.66 4.95
N MET A 20 -6.43 5.62 4.76
CA MET A 20 -7.17 4.94 5.83
C MET A 20 -6.19 4.33 6.84
N HIS A 21 -6.48 4.48 8.13
CA HIS A 21 -5.76 3.78 9.17
C HIS A 21 -6.29 2.34 9.26
N THR A 22 -5.36 1.39 9.32
CA THR A 22 -5.69 -0.04 9.42
C THR A 22 -5.02 -0.65 10.64
N GLU A 23 -5.74 -1.48 11.37
CA GLU A 23 -5.25 -2.16 12.55
C GLU A 23 -5.50 -3.66 12.40
N LEU A 24 -4.46 -4.47 12.65
CA LEU A 24 -4.58 -5.92 12.68
C LEU A 24 -5.24 -6.36 13.99
N ALA A 25 -6.41 -6.98 13.89
CA ALA A 25 -7.16 -7.60 14.97
C ALA A 25 -7.72 -8.92 14.46
N GLU A 26 -8.55 -9.61 15.25
CA GLU A 26 -9.28 -10.81 14.79
C GLU A 26 -10.02 -10.55 13.46
N THR A 27 -10.69 -9.40 13.38
CA THR A 27 -11.15 -8.81 12.13
C THR A 27 -10.44 -7.49 11.94
N VAL A 28 -9.78 -7.29 10.81
CA VAL A 28 -9.04 -6.04 10.51
C VAL A 28 -9.96 -4.83 10.70
N ARG A 29 -9.49 -3.83 11.43
CA ARG A 29 -10.22 -2.58 11.65
C ARG A 29 -9.77 -1.52 10.66
N TYR A 30 -10.74 -0.79 10.10
CA TYR A 30 -10.52 0.26 9.12
C TYR A 30 -11.09 1.58 9.63
N THR A 31 -10.26 2.59 9.76
CA THR A 31 -10.68 3.91 10.26
C THR A 31 -10.36 4.99 9.24
N VAL A 32 -11.38 5.74 8.82
CA VAL A 32 -11.22 6.96 8.00
C VAL A 32 -11.24 8.20 8.88
N PHE A 33 -10.64 9.30 8.42
CA PHE A 33 -10.51 10.58 9.14
C PHE A 33 -9.90 10.44 10.55
N PRO A 34 -8.77 9.72 10.73
CA PRO A 34 -8.22 9.44 12.07
C PRO A 34 -7.96 10.70 12.88
N ASP A 35 -7.53 11.80 12.24
CA ASP A 35 -7.20 13.09 12.88
C ASP A 35 -8.42 13.84 13.43
N LYS A 36 -9.64 13.40 13.09
CA LYS A 36 -10.92 14.04 13.48
C LYS A 36 -11.84 13.11 14.28
N GLY A 37 -11.24 12.31 15.14
CA GLY A 37 -11.97 11.37 15.99
C GLY A 37 -12.40 10.09 15.26
N GLY A 38 -11.85 9.81 14.08
CA GLY A 38 -11.98 8.57 13.33
C GLY A 38 -13.43 8.10 13.07
N LEU A 39 -13.68 7.49 11.93
CA LEU A 39 -14.88 6.72 11.67
C LEU A 39 -14.45 5.28 11.42
N CYS A 40 -14.76 4.37 12.32
CA CYS A 40 -14.51 2.94 12.15
C CYS A 40 -15.52 2.38 11.14
N LEU A 41 -15.04 1.97 9.96
CA LEU A 41 -15.91 1.45 8.92
C LEU A 41 -16.54 0.11 9.27
N ASN A 42 -15.90 -0.67 10.14
CA ASN A 42 -16.41 -1.96 10.59
C ASN A 42 -17.77 -1.81 11.29
N ASP A 43 -17.99 -0.72 12.01
CA ASP A 43 -19.23 -0.46 12.74
C ASP A 43 -20.42 -0.12 11.81
N HIS A 44 -20.10 0.10 10.51
CA HIS A 44 -21.08 0.49 9.49
C HIS A 44 -21.25 -0.55 8.37
N VAL A 45 -20.70 -1.75 8.56
CA VAL A 45 -20.90 -2.85 7.60
C VAL A 45 -22.40 -3.19 7.50
N GLY A 46 -22.91 -3.24 6.27
CA GLY A 46 -24.33 -3.46 6.00
C GLY A 46 -25.22 -2.20 6.08
N GLN A 47 -24.64 -1.04 6.41
CA GLN A 47 -25.32 0.24 6.40
C GLN A 47 -25.04 1.03 5.11
N SER A 48 -25.93 1.99 4.78
CA SER A 48 -25.71 2.89 3.66
C SER A 48 -24.77 4.02 4.06
N LEU A 49 -23.71 4.23 3.26
CA LEU A 49 -22.80 5.36 3.36
C LEU A 49 -23.04 6.31 2.18
N HIS A 50 -23.13 7.61 2.46
CA HIS A 50 -23.18 8.66 1.45
C HIS A 50 -21.86 9.46 1.49
N LEU A 51 -21.16 9.52 0.36
CA LEU A 51 -19.93 10.29 0.19
C LEU A 51 -20.20 11.43 -0.79
N GLU A 52 -20.00 12.66 -0.33
CA GLU A 52 -20.17 13.86 -1.14
C GLU A 52 -18.82 14.57 -1.31
N PHE A 53 -18.42 14.78 -2.56
CA PHE A 53 -17.21 15.55 -2.86
C PHE A 53 -17.54 17.04 -2.88
N THR A 54 -16.93 17.80 -1.99
CA THR A 54 -17.16 19.24 -1.83
C THR A 54 -16.38 20.11 -2.81
N GLY A 55 -15.61 19.52 -3.70
CA GLY A 55 -14.73 20.24 -4.63
C GLY A 55 -13.37 20.66 -4.03
N ARG A 56 -13.16 20.46 -2.72
CA ARG A 56 -11.90 20.83 -2.05
C ARG A 56 -10.87 19.72 -2.18
N ILE A 57 -9.72 20.04 -2.77
CA ILE A 57 -8.56 19.13 -2.88
C ILE A 57 -7.37 19.78 -2.19
N GLU A 58 -6.77 19.08 -1.24
CA GLU A 58 -5.57 19.51 -0.53
C GLU A 58 -4.39 18.58 -0.83
N CYS A 59 -3.20 19.16 -0.94
CA CYS A 59 -1.98 18.40 -1.11
C CYS A 59 -1.65 17.62 0.17
N VAL A 60 -1.33 16.33 0.05
CA VAL A 60 -0.98 15.48 1.20
C VAL A 60 0.36 15.84 1.85
N ALA A 61 1.20 16.60 1.18
CA ALA A 61 2.54 16.96 1.66
C ALA A 61 2.66 18.39 2.18
N CYS A 62 1.88 19.34 1.64
CA CYS A 62 2.02 20.76 2.00
C CYS A 62 0.68 21.46 2.28
N ASP A 63 -0.42 20.70 2.34
CA ASP A 63 -1.79 21.14 2.63
C ASP A 63 -2.33 22.25 1.72
N ARG A 64 -1.57 22.65 0.69
CA ARG A 64 -2.01 23.65 -0.29
C ARG A 64 -3.26 23.17 -1.01
N LEU A 65 -4.21 24.07 -1.19
CA LEU A 65 -5.34 23.86 -2.08
C LEU A 65 -4.86 23.72 -3.52
N THR A 66 -5.39 22.76 -4.23
CA THR A 66 -5.06 22.47 -5.63
C THR A 66 -6.31 22.12 -6.42
N LYS A 67 -6.29 22.40 -7.72
CA LYS A 67 -7.39 22.04 -8.64
C LYS A 67 -7.30 20.58 -9.11
N LYS A 68 -6.13 19.96 -8.96
CA LYS A 68 -5.85 18.59 -9.44
C LYS A 68 -4.88 17.90 -8.49
N SER A 69 -5.15 16.64 -8.23
CA SER A 69 -4.26 15.74 -7.48
C SER A 69 -3.36 14.97 -8.45
N PHE A 70 -2.08 14.88 -8.11
CA PHE A 70 -1.07 14.09 -8.81
C PHE A 70 -0.58 12.99 -7.86
N ASN A 71 -0.24 11.83 -8.40
CA ASN A 71 0.31 10.70 -7.63
C ASN A 71 -0.37 10.49 -6.27
N GLN A 72 -1.71 10.32 -6.29
CA GLN A 72 -2.50 10.01 -5.10
C GLN A 72 -2.51 11.09 -3.99
N GLY A 73 -2.50 12.35 -4.36
CA GLY A 73 -2.76 13.40 -3.37
C GLY A 73 -1.81 14.59 -3.39
N TYR A 74 -0.79 14.62 -4.23
CA TYR A 74 0.17 15.73 -4.28
C TYR A 74 -0.30 16.87 -5.19
N CYS A 75 0.05 18.11 -4.85
CA CYS A 75 0.00 19.22 -5.81
C CYS A 75 1.17 19.10 -6.81
N PHE A 76 1.08 19.77 -7.96
CA PHE A 76 2.09 19.66 -9.00
C PHE A 76 3.52 20.02 -8.53
N PRO A 77 3.76 21.11 -7.75
CA PRO A 77 5.09 21.39 -7.22
C PRO A 77 5.65 20.26 -6.34
N CYS A 78 4.86 19.71 -5.44
CA CYS A 78 5.28 18.57 -4.60
C CYS A 78 5.54 17.32 -5.42
N PHE A 79 4.67 17.01 -6.39
CA PHE A 79 4.85 15.89 -7.31
C PHE A 79 6.18 15.97 -8.08
N ARG A 80 6.58 17.18 -8.49
CA ARG A 80 7.84 17.41 -9.22
C ARG A 80 9.09 17.36 -8.31
N LYS A 81 8.96 17.74 -7.04
CA LYS A 81 10.10 17.96 -6.15
C LYS A 81 10.41 16.76 -5.26
N LEU A 82 9.38 16.11 -4.70
CA LEU A 82 9.56 15.14 -3.63
C LEU A 82 10.09 13.80 -4.15
N ALA A 83 10.98 13.17 -3.39
CA ALA A 83 11.47 11.82 -3.64
C ALA A 83 10.33 10.79 -3.57
N ALA A 84 9.36 10.99 -2.69
CA ALA A 84 8.15 10.16 -2.59
C ALA A 84 7.31 10.10 -3.88
N CYS A 85 7.56 10.99 -4.84
CA CYS A 85 6.90 11.03 -6.14
C CYS A 85 7.84 10.66 -7.29
N ASP A 86 9.06 10.23 -7.01
CA ASP A 86 10.01 9.82 -8.04
C ASP A 86 9.64 8.48 -8.67
N SER A 87 10.14 8.24 -9.88
CA SER A 87 9.90 7.00 -10.62
C SER A 87 10.44 5.77 -9.90
N CYS A 88 11.55 5.90 -9.18
CA CYS A 88 12.12 4.82 -8.36
C CYS A 88 11.23 4.39 -7.17
N ILE A 89 10.19 5.16 -6.83
CA ILE A 89 9.19 4.71 -5.84
C ILE A 89 8.31 3.60 -6.42
N VAL A 90 8.05 3.62 -7.71
CA VAL A 90 7.27 2.58 -8.41
C VAL A 90 8.18 1.48 -8.95
N SER A 91 9.40 1.83 -9.34
CA SER A 91 10.41 0.94 -9.93
C SER A 91 11.72 1.02 -9.15
N PRO A 92 11.82 0.37 -7.97
CA PRO A 92 12.95 0.53 -7.07
C PRO A 92 14.28 0.09 -7.64
N GLU A 93 14.26 -0.82 -8.61
CA GLU A 93 15.42 -1.28 -9.38
C GLU A 93 16.07 -0.17 -10.23
N LYS A 94 15.36 0.97 -10.41
CA LYS A 94 15.85 2.17 -11.11
C LYS A 94 16.31 3.25 -10.14
N CYS A 95 16.64 2.89 -8.91
CA CYS A 95 17.13 3.84 -7.93
C CYS A 95 18.44 4.47 -8.40
N HIS A 96 18.50 5.78 -8.37
CA HIS A 96 19.63 6.59 -8.83
C HIS A 96 20.30 7.39 -7.70
N LEU A 97 20.15 6.90 -6.45
CA LEU A 97 20.80 7.52 -5.28
C LEU A 97 22.34 7.45 -5.40
N ALA A 98 22.87 6.31 -5.83
CA ALA A 98 24.32 6.13 -6.02
C ALA A 98 24.90 7.04 -7.11
N GLU A 99 24.07 7.52 -8.04
CA GLU A 99 24.44 8.46 -9.10
C GLU A 99 24.41 9.92 -8.61
N GLY A 100 24.01 10.17 -7.37
CA GLY A 100 23.90 11.52 -6.78
C GLY A 100 22.74 12.35 -7.33
N THR A 101 21.79 11.73 -8.03
CA THR A 101 20.66 12.42 -8.68
C THR A 101 19.33 12.27 -7.95
N CYS A 102 19.32 11.61 -6.78
CA CYS A 102 18.13 11.50 -5.93
C CYS A 102 17.60 12.90 -5.57
N ARG A 103 16.28 13.08 -5.63
CA ARG A 103 15.64 14.37 -5.34
C ARG A 103 15.80 14.82 -3.87
N GLU A 104 15.80 13.88 -2.94
CA GLU A 104 15.91 14.12 -1.50
C GLU A 104 16.75 13.00 -0.86
N PRO A 105 18.11 13.11 -0.89
CA PRO A 105 18.99 12.08 -0.32
C PRO A 105 18.73 11.83 1.17
N ASP A 106 18.52 12.88 1.98
CA ASP A 106 18.27 12.75 3.43
C ASP A 106 16.96 11.98 3.70
N TRP A 107 15.94 12.19 2.87
CA TRP A 107 14.71 11.40 2.95
C TRP A 107 14.97 9.92 2.58
N ALA A 108 15.83 9.68 1.60
CA ALA A 108 16.18 8.33 1.18
C ALA A 108 16.88 7.52 2.28
N GLU A 109 17.67 8.17 3.15
CA GLU A 109 18.31 7.50 4.30
C GLU A 109 17.27 6.79 5.19
N SER A 110 16.17 7.44 5.51
CA SER A 110 15.14 6.89 6.39
C SER A 110 14.07 6.06 5.67
N HIS A 111 14.02 6.09 4.34
CA HIS A 111 12.96 5.46 3.56
C HIS A 111 13.45 4.38 2.59
N CYS A 112 14.64 4.55 2.03
CA CYS A 112 15.19 3.65 1.03
C CYS A 112 16.40 2.85 1.54
N GLN A 113 17.25 3.46 2.40
CA GLN A 113 18.45 2.85 2.99
C GLN A 113 18.15 2.13 4.31
N VAL A 114 16.96 1.62 4.45
CA VAL A 114 16.49 0.85 5.61
C VAL A 114 16.06 -0.55 5.20
N PRO A 115 15.97 -1.50 6.15
CA PRO A 115 15.56 -2.86 5.82
C PRO A 115 14.20 -2.95 5.14
N HIS A 116 14.15 -3.75 4.07
CA HIS A 116 12.95 -4.06 3.31
C HIS A 116 12.70 -5.56 3.31
N ILE A 117 11.43 -5.91 3.25
CA ILE A 117 10.95 -7.28 3.15
C ILE A 117 10.41 -7.49 1.73
N VAL A 118 10.91 -8.52 1.06
CA VAL A 118 10.30 -9.10 -0.13
C VAL A 118 9.38 -10.21 0.33
N TYR A 119 8.16 -10.26 -0.17
CA TYR A 119 7.12 -11.17 0.32
C TYR A 119 6.22 -11.69 -0.79
N LEU A 120 5.57 -12.83 -0.54
CA LEU A 120 4.40 -13.28 -1.28
C LEU A 120 3.13 -12.74 -0.62
N ALA A 121 2.18 -12.35 -1.42
CA ALA A 121 0.83 -11.99 -0.98
C ALA A 121 -0.21 -12.67 -1.87
N ASN A 122 -1.18 -13.35 -1.26
CA ASN A 122 -2.37 -13.83 -1.93
C ASN A 122 -3.45 -12.76 -1.83
N THR A 123 -3.80 -12.17 -2.96
CA THR A 123 -4.83 -11.13 -3.06
C THR A 123 -5.97 -11.66 -3.94
N SER A 124 -5.94 -11.43 -5.25
CA SER A 124 -6.75 -12.14 -6.26
C SER A 124 -5.97 -13.31 -6.90
N SER A 125 -4.67 -13.28 -6.74
CA SER A 125 -3.68 -14.29 -7.11
C SER A 125 -2.44 -14.06 -6.25
N VAL A 126 -1.55 -15.05 -6.21
CA VAL A 126 -0.27 -14.88 -5.54
C VAL A 126 0.61 -13.94 -6.35
N LYS A 127 1.22 -12.97 -5.67
CA LYS A 127 2.16 -12.02 -6.26
C LYS A 127 3.35 -11.77 -5.33
N VAL A 128 4.44 -11.30 -5.90
CA VAL A 128 5.58 -10.78 -5.16
C VAL A 128 5.32 -9.30 -4.84
N GLY A 129 5.76 -8.85 -3.69
CA GLY A 129 5.72 -7.44 -3.31
C GLY A 129 6.85 -7.09 -2.37
N ILE A 130 7.09 -5.81 -2.22
CA ILE A 130 8.11 -5.26 -1.32
C ILE A 130 7.51 -4.24 -0.36
N THR A 131 8.14 -4.12 0.81
CA THR A 131 7.80 -3.08 1.76
C THR A 131 8.94 -2.84 2.72
N ARG A 132 8.98 -1.65 3.35
CA ARG A 132 9.83 -1.46 4.52
C ARG A 132 9.40 -2.40 5.65
N GLU A 133 10.35 -2.94 6.36
CA GLU A 133 10.08 -3.85 7.49
C GLU A 133 9.08 -3.26 8.49
N THR A 134 9.20 -1.96 8.77
CA THR A 134 8.33 -1.21 9.70
C THR A 134 6.88 -1.02 9.21
N GLN A 135 6.59 -1.36 7.96
CA GLN A 135 5.25 -1.24 7.37
C GLN A 135 4.47 -2.57 7.41
N LEU A 136 5.02 -3.59 8.01
CA LEU A 136 4.29 -4.84 8.25
C LEU A 136 3.51 -4.77 9.57
N PRO A 137 2.29 -5.30 9.66
CA PRO A 137 1.52 -5.97 8.60
C PRO A 137 0.67 -5.01 7.75
N THR A 138 0.69 -3.71 8.02
CA THR A 138 -0.16 -2.68 7.38
C THR A 138 -0.14 -2.79 5.85
N ARG A 139 1.04 -3.03 5.26
CA ARG A 139 1.17 -3.15 3.81
C ARG A 139 0.38 -4.33 3.24
N TRP A 140 0.33 -5.46 3.93
CA TRP A 140 -0.45 -6.61 3.51
C TRP A 140 -1.96 -6.34 3.57
N ILE A 141 -2.40 -5.69 4.65
CA ILE A 141 -3.79 -5.25 4.83
C ILE A 141 -4.20 -4.27 3.73
N ASP A 142 -3.38 -3.25 3.46
CA ASP A 142 -3.63 -2.25 2.42
C ASP A 142 -3.78 -2.86 1.00
N GLN A 143 -3.19 -4.00 0.77
CA GLN A 143 -3.29 -4.72 -0.50
C GLN A 143 -4.47 -5.71 -0.56
N GLY A 144 -5.23 -5.86 0.53
CA GLY A 144 -6.29 -6.85 0.64
C GLY A 144 -5.77 -8.29 0.58
N ALA A 145 -4.58 -8.55 1.12
CA ALA A 145 -4.02 -9.88 1.18
C ALA A 145 -4.77 -10.74 2.20
N THR A 146 -5.24 -11.91 1.79
CA THR A 146 -5.81 -12.94 2.67
C THR A 146 -4.72 -13.77 3.33
N GLN A 147 -3.58 -13.92 2.64
CA GLN A 147 -2.40 -14.61 3.14
C GLN A 147 -1.16 -13.83 2.70
N ALA A 148 -0.13 -13.76 3.53
CA ALA A 148 1.15 -13.18 3.16
C ALA A 148 2.30 -13.92 3.84
N LYS A 149 3.45 -14.00 3.15
CA LYS A 149 4.63 -14.68 3.65
C LYS A 149 5.91 -13.97 3.23
N PRO A 150 6.81 -13.61 4.16
CA PRO A 150 8.13 -13.08 3.83
C PRO A 150 8.96 -14.12 3.04
N ILE A 151 9.66 -13.64 2.00
CA ILE A 151 10.64 -14.42 1.22
C ILE A 151 12.04 -14.09 1.71
N ALA A 152 12.38 -12.80 1.74
CA ALA A 152 13.70 -12.32 2.08
C ALA A 152 13.65 -10.96 2.80
N ARG A 153 14.67 -10.71 3.62
CA ARG A 153 14.97 -9.41 4.21
C ARG A 153 16.24 -8.87 3.58
N VAL A 154 16.17 -7.68 3.00
CA VAL A 154 17.29 -7.02 2.35
C VAL A 154 17.54 -5.64 2.96
N GLN A 155 18.76 -5.11 2.81
CA GLN A 155 19.18 -3.91 3.51
C GLN A 155 18.61 -2.61 2.93
N THR A 156 18.25 -2.60 1.64
CA THR A 156 17.79 -1.38 0.97
C THR A 156 16.60 -1.64 0.07
N ARG A 157 15.88 -0.55 -0.25
CA ARG A 157 14.79 -0.57 -1.23
C ARG A 157 15.26 -1.00 -2.62
N TYR A 158 16.45 -0.57 -3.04
CA TYR A 158 17.03 -0.94 -4.32
C TYR A 158 17.17 -2.46 -4.48
N PHE A 159 17.80 -3.12 -3.51
CA PHE A 159 17.95 -4.58 -3.53
C PHE A 159 16.60 -5.30 -3.45
N SER A 160 15.63 -4.74 -2.72
CA SER A 160 14.29 -5.33 -2.72
C SER A 160 13.63 -5.26 -4.09
N GLY A 161 13.83 -4.16 -4.83
CA GLY A 161 13.31 -4.01 -6.20
C GLY A 161 13.96 -4.96 -7.20
N LEU A 162 15.30 -5.14 -7.13
CA LEU A 162 16.00 -6.10 -7.97
C LEU A 162 15.46 -7.52 -7.75
N LEU A 163 15.28 -7.90 -6.49
CA LEU A 163 14.77 -9.23 -6.14
C LEU A 163 13.28 -9.38 -6.53
N GLU A 164 12.47 -8.34 -6.35
CA GLU A 164 11.06 -8.33 -6.78
C GLU A 164 10.95 -8.56 -8.29
N VAL A 165 11.70 -7.82 -9.11
CA VAL A 165 11.71 -7.97 -10.58
C VAL A 165 12.14 -9.36 -11.00
N LEU A 166 13.13 -9.94 -10.32
CA LEU A 166 13.60 -11.30 -10.61
C LEU A 166 12.52 -12.34 -10.33
N LEU A 167 11.92 -12.28 -9.13
CA LEU A 167 10.93 -13.26 -8.68
C LEU A 167 9.57 -13.09 -9.38
N ALA A 168 9.17 -11.86 -9.72
CA ALA A 168 7.90 -11.58 -10.37
C ALA A 168 7.79 -12.16 -11.80
N LYS A 169 8.91 -12.50 -12.42
CA LYS A 169 8.92 -13.19 -13.72
C LYS A 169 8.32 -14.59 -13.63
N GLU A 170 8.44 -15.25 -12.48
CA GLU A 170 7.93 -16.60 -12.24
C GLU A 170 6.50 -16.60 -11.67
N VAL A 171 6.06 -15.47 -11.11
CA VAL A 171 4.72 -15.30 -10.51
C VAL A 171 4.06 -14.10 -11.18
N GLY A 172 2.80 -14.24 -11.57
CA GLY A 172 2.06 -13.13 -12.17
C GLY A 172 2.02 -11.90 -11.25
N ASP A 173 2.23 -10.71 -11.82
CA ASP A 173 2.41 -9.46 -11.04
C ASP A 173 1.12 -8.63 -10.90
N ARG A 174 -0.02 -9.05 -11.42
CA ARG A 174 -1.21 -8.21 -11.48
C ARG A 174 -2.32 -8.67 -10.55
N THR A 175 -2.69 -7.78 -9.61
CA THR A 175 -3.94 -7.97 -8.84
C THR A 175 -5.14 -7.55 -9.68
N ALA A 176 -6.04 -8.49 -9.96
CA ALA A 176 -7.34 -8.19 -10.52
C ALA A 176 -8.25 -7.71 -9.38
N TRP A 177 -8.34 -6.40 -9.12
CA TRP A 177 -9.09 -5.82 -8.01
C TRP A 177 -10.57 -6.24 -8.00
N GLN A 178 -11.18 -6.43 -9.16
CA GLN A 178 -12.55 -6.92 -9.27
C GLN A 178 -12.69 -8.36 -8.78
N THR A 179 -11.69 -9.21 -9.02
CA THR A 179 -11.66 -10.59 -8.51
C THR A 179 -11.43 -10.59 -7.00
N MET A 180 -10.55 -9.72 -6.51
CA MET A 180 -10.29 -9.55 -5.08
C MET A 180 -11.56 -9.15 -4.31
N LEU A 181 -12.39 -8.26 -4.88
CA LEU A 181 -13.65 -7.82 -4.24
C LEU A 181 -14.79 -8.84 -4.31
N LYS A 182 -14.71 -9.85 -5.21
CA LYS A 182 -15.76 -10.85 -5.38
C LYS A 182 -15.71 -12.00 -4.37
N GLY A 183 -14.70 -12.08 -3.56
CA GLY A 183 -14.58 -13.12 -2.54
C GLY A 183 -13.14 -13.55 -2.28
N ASN A 184 -12.98 -14.38 -1.28
CA ASN A 184 -11.68 -14.90 -0.86
C ASN A 184 -11.10 -15.76 -1.98
N GLY A 185 -9.90 -15.41 -2.45
CA GLY A 185 -9.09 -16.33 -3.24
C GLY A 185 -8.90 -17.63 -2.46
N ALA A 186 -8.85 -18.75 -3.16
CA ALA A 186 -8.54 -20.03 -2.52
C ALA A 186 -7.20 -19.92 -1.76
N ASP A 187 -7.14 -20.53 -0.59
CA ASP A 187 -5.90 -20.61 0.17
C ASP A 187 -4.80 -21.27 -0.68
N GLN A 188 -3.60 -20.69 -0.58
CA GLN A 188 -2.42 -21.13 -1.32
C GLN A 188 -1.35 -21.61 -0.33
N ASP A 189 -0.62 -22.64 -0.70
CA ASP A 189 0.59 -23.02 0.04
C ASP A 189 1.74 -22.05 -0.32
N LEU A 190 1.76 -20.91 0.37
CA LEU A 190 2.79 -19.88 0.15
C LEU A 190 4.19 -20.38 0.52
N GLU A 191 4.34 -21.39 1.39
CA GLU A 191 5.64 -21.97 1.69
C GLU A 191 6.16 -22.80 0.51
N TYR A 192 5.33 -23.62 -0.06
CA TYR A 192 5.69 -24.38 -1.26
C TYR A 192 6.07 -23.44 -2.40
N ILE A 193 5.25 -22.40 -2.66
CA ILE A 193 5.53 -21.41 -3.71
C ILE A 193 6.85 -20.70 -3.44
N ARG A 194 7.13 -20.31 -2.19
CA ARG A 194 8.40 -19.69 -1.79
C ARG A 194 9.59 -20.59 -2.10
N GLN A 195 9.50 -21.87 -1.76
CA GLN A 195 10.58 -22.84 -2.00
C GLN A 195 10.83 -23.03 -3.50
N GLN A 196 9.77 -23.13 -4.31
CA GLN A 196 9.90 -23.24 -5.76
C GLN A 196 10.58 -21.99 -6.36
N LEU A 197 10.15 -20.78 -5.96
CA LEU A 197 10.73 -19.52 -6.41
C LEU A 197 12.21 -19.39 -6.03
N MET A 198 12.55 -19.70 -4.79
CA MET A 198 13.95 -19.63 -4.32
C MET A 198 14.84 -20.63 -5.05
N SER A 199 14.32 -21.78 -5.42
CA SER A 199 15.03 -22.79 -6.19
C SER A 199 15.21 -22.37 -7.66
N SER A 200 14.15 -21.95 -8.33
CA SER A 200 14.19 -21.56 -9.75
C SER A 200 15.03 -20.30 -9.98
N CYS A 201 15.01 -19.35 -9.03
CA CYS A 201 15.72 -18.09 -9.14
C CYS A 201 17.12 -18.10 -8.48
N ALA A 202 17.61 -19.26 -7.97
CA ALA A 202 18.83 -19.31 -7.16
C ALA A 202 20.06 -18.68 -7.84
N GLN A 203 20.27 -18.92 -9.13
CA GLN A 203 21.38 -18.34 -9.89
C GLN A 203 21.23 -16.83 -10.05
N GLY A 204 20.00 -16.34 -10.35
CA GLY A 204 19.73 -14.91 -10.46
C GLY A 204 19.93 -14.19 -9.12
N ILE A 205 19.49 -14.80 -8.01
CA ILE A 205 19.68 -14.25 -6.65
C ILE A 205 21.16 -14.15 -6.31
N ALA A 206 21.96 -15.18 -6.63
CA ALA A 206 23.39 -15.16 -6.39
C ALA A 206 24.12 -14.06 -7.19
N GLY A 207 23.57 -13.66 -8.33
CA GLY A 207 24.08 -12.57 -9.16
C GLY A 207 23.75 -11.15 -8.67
N LEU A 208 22.86 -10.99 -7.68
CA LEU A 208 22.45 -9.69 -7.13
C LEU A 208 23.39 -9.17 -6.02
N ARG A 209 24.61 -9.65 -5.93
CA ARG A 209 25.62 -9.28 -4.91
C ARG A 209 26.31 -7.96 -5.23
#